data_c2b73a25a079eccb6e4409c4558dcc5d
#
_entry.id   c2b73a25a079eccb6e4409c4558dcc5d
#
_cell.length_a   1.000
_cell.length_b   1.000
_cell.length_c   1.000
_cell.angle_alpha   90.00
_cell.angle_beta   90.00
_cell.angle_gamma   90.00
#
_symmetry.space_group_name_H-M   'P 1'
#
loop_
_entity.id
_entity.type
_entity.pdbx_description
1 polymer ?
#
loop_
_entity_poly.entity_id
_entity_poly.type
_entity_poly.pdbx_seq_one_letter_code
_entity_poly.pdbx_strand_id
1 'polypeptide(L)'
;MLKILLSFIIFVGSNIIHADTVTIQSTTSTRDSGLYKYLLPFYPKYKETQIKVVAVGTGQAITNARNCDGGILIVHDKKRETEFMKNNYGSVIHNLMFNDYIIIGPKEDLAQVSGSRFISRSDSSGTHAAEMSIWTKSGLDPTSFSGSWYLESGQGMGPSLNIATSLGGYTLTDRSSWLRFQNKANHTILYENAQELRNDYSMILVNHARCQNLNYEAAKSLYNWLKSAEVAQLIIRYEINNNNVFYVE
;
A
#
# COMPACT_ATOMS: atom_id res chain seq x y z
N MET A 1 72.47 -14.55 26.21
CA MET A 1 71.11 -14.86 26.67
C MET A 1 70.15 -13.94 25.91
N LEU A 2 69.52 -14.46 24.84
CA LEU A 2 68.62 -13.70 23.98
C LEU A 2 67.17 -13.92 24.46
N LYS A 3 66.54 -12.86 25.00
CA LYS A 3 65.12 -12.90 25.42
C LYS A 3 64.22 -12.68 24.20
N ILE A 4 63.54 -13.75 23.82
CA ILE A 4 62.50 -13.70 22.79
C ILE A 4 61.22 -13.20 23.45
N LEU A 5 60.78 -11.98 23.11
CA LEU A 5 59.45 -11.45 23.45
C LEU A 5 58.41 -12.04 22.47
N LEU A 6 57.54 -12.92 22.96
CA LEU A 6 56.39 -13.41 22.23
C LEU A 6 55.27 -12.36 22.32
N SER A 7 55.06 -11.57 21.28
CA SER A 7 53.88 -10.68 21.17
C SER A 7 52.65 -11.49 20.82
N PHE A 8 51.72 -11.58 21.76
CA PHE A 8 50.38 -12.17 21.53
C PHE A 8 49.51 -11.13 20.83
N ILE A 9 49.29 -11.30 19.54
CA ILE A 9 48.32 -10.49 18.78
C ILE A 9 46.94 -11.04 19.08
N ILE A 10 46.14 -10.32 19.89
CA ILE A 10 44.71 -10.62 20.09
C ILE A 10 43.99 -10.15 18.84
N PHE A 11 43.55 -11.07 18.00
CA PHE A 11 42.65 -10.82 16.88
C PHE A 11 41.25 -10.59 17.46
N VAL A 12 40.87 -9.33 17.68
CA VAL A 12 39.48 -8.96 17.96
C VAL A 12 38.73 -9.09 16.65
N GLY A 13 38.13 -10.25 16.44
CA GLY A 13 37.24 -10.46 15.31
C GLY A 13 36.05 -9.50 15.44
N SER A 14 36.00 -8.48 14.57
CA SER A 14 34.83 -7.64 14.41
C SER A 14 33.71 -8.52 13.86
N ASN A 15 32.77 -8.95 14.71
CA ASN A 15 31.51 -9.52 14.25
C ASN A 15 30.78 -8.43 13.45
N ILE A 16 30.87 -8.50 12.14
CA ILE A 16 30.00 -7.73 11.25
C ILE A 16 28.60 -8.29 11.49
N ILE A 17 27.81 -7.62 12.32
CA ILE A 17 26.39 -7.90 12.49
C ILE A 17 25.76 -7.53 11.14
N HIS A 18 25.52 -8.52 10.30
CA HIS A 18 24.68 -8.32 9.12
C HIS A 18 23.26 -7.99 9.63
N ALA A 19 22.82 -6.77 9.41
CA ALA A 19 21.46 -6.41 9.72
C ALA A 19 20.50 -7.30 8.92
N ASP A 20 19.54 -7.90 9.64
CA ASP A 20 18.47 -8.67 9.00
C ASP A 20 17.73 -7.80 8.01
N THR A 21 17.58 -8.27 6.77
CA THR A 21 16.82 -7.52 5.75
C THR A 21 15.43 -8.12 5.59
N VAL A 22 14.39 -7.27 5.72
CA VAL A 22 13.00 -7.63 5.44
C VAL A 22 12.45 -6.70 4.37
N THR A 23 11.97 -7.28 3.28
CA THR A 23 11.28 -6.52 2.24
C THR A 23 9.77 -6.67 2.39
N ILE A 24 9.06 -5.53 2.47
CA ILE A 24 7.62 -5.43 2.40
C ILE A 24 7.26 -5.07 0.96
N GLN A 25 6.52 -5.95 0.27
CA GLN A 25 5.87 -5.63 -1.00
C GLN A 25 4.56 -4.93 -0.70
N SER A 26 4.33 -3.74 -1.26
CA SER A 26 3.17 -2.93 -0.93
C SER A 26 2.70 -2.06 -2.10
N THR A 27 1.70 -1.21 -1.84
CA THR A 27 1.11 -0.33 -2.84
C THR A 27 1.62 1.11 -2.72
N THR A 28 1.63 1.81 -3.85
CA THR A 28 2.01 3.24 -3.88
C THR A 28 1.13 4.09 -2.99
N SER A 29 -0.19 3.82 -2.93
CA SER A 29 -1.11 4.56 -2.06
C SER A 29 -0.74 4.45 -0.57
N THR A 30 -0.38 3.24 -0.10
CA THR A 30 0.05 3.04 1.29
C THR A 30 1.37 3.76 1.59
N ARG A 31 2.35 3.68 0.68
CA ARG A 31 3.62 4.43 0.82
C ARG A 31 3.38 5.94 0.85
N ASP A 32 2.61 6.43 -0.12
CA ASP A 32 2.39 7.86 -0.35
C ASP A 32 1.50 8.49 0.73
N SER A 33 0.69 7.69 1.44
CA SER A 33 0.03 8.14 2.67
C SER A 33 1.01 8.53 3.77
N GLY A 34 2.26 8.06 3.73
CA GLY A 34 3.27 8.32 4.75
C GLY A 34 3.19 7.40 5.97
N LEU A 35 2.24 6.46 6.00
CA LEU A 35 2.03 5.56 7.14
C LEU A 35 3.30 4.77 7.51
N TYR A 36 4.02 4.21 6.53
CA TYR A 36 5.25 3.46 6.81
C TYR A 36 6.34 4.33 7.45
N LYS A 37 6.48 5.56 6.98
CA LYS A 37 7.46 6.50 7.55
C LYS A 37 7.13 6.84 9.01
N TYR A 38 5.85 6.91 9.34
CA TYR A 38 5.39 7.12 10.71
C TYR A 38 5.55 5.86 11.57
N LEU A 39 5.10 4.70 11.07
CA LEU A 39 4.92 3.48 11.85
C LEU A 39 6.23 2.72 12.09
N LEU A 40 7.05 2.48 11.04
CA LEU A 40 8.20 1.58 11.12
C LEU A 40 9.27 1.98 12.16
N PRO A 41 9.52 3.27 12.45
CA PRO A 41 10.46 3.65 13.51
C PRO A 41 10.10 3.15 14.92
N PHE A 42 8.83 2.78 15.18
CA PHE A 42 8.39 2.20 16.45
C PHE A 42 8.69 0.69 16.55
N TYR A 43 9.09 0.02 15.46
CA TYR A 43 9.45 -1.39 15.53
C TYR A 43 10.63 -1.60 16.47
N PRO A 44 10.53 -2.46 17.53
CA PRO A 44 11.57 -2.59 18.55
C PRO A 44 12.97 -2.95 18.00
N LYS A 45 13.01 -3.70 16.88
CA LYS A 45 14.24 -4.08 16.18
C LYS A 45 14.57 -3.21 14.98
N TYR A 46 14.00 -1.99 14.88
CA TYR A 46 14.15 -1.13 13.70
C TYR A 46 15.62 -0.79 13.38
N LYS A 47 16.46 -0.60 14.41
CA LYS A 47 17.89 -0.32 14.23
C LYS A 47 18.72 -1.53 13.83
N GLU A 48 18.22 -2.73 14.10
CA GLU A 48 18.88 -4.02 13.84
C GLU A 48 18.39 -4.66 12.54
N THR A 49 17.24 -4.23 12.04
CA THR A 49 16.58 -4.79 10.86
C THR A 49 16.50 -3.75 9.75
N GLN A 50 17.10 -4.05 8.61
CA GLN A 50 16.92 -3.23 7.41
C GLN A 50 15.54 -3.52 6.80
N ILE A 51 14.56 -2.63 7.01
CA ILE A 51 13.24 -2.76 6.42
C ILE A 51 13.19 -2.00 5.10
N LYS A 52 12.90 -2.72 4.00
CA LYS A 52 12.70 -2.15 2.66
C LYS A 52 11.23 -2.20 2.31
N VAL A 53 10.65 -1.06 1.90
CA VAL A 53 9.28 -1.01 1.37
C VAL A 53 9.35 -0.81 -0.14
N VAL A 54 8.94 -1.83 -0.89
CA VAL A 54 8.81 -1.78 -2.35
C VAL A 54 7.34 -1.51 -2.65
N ALA A 55 7.04 -0.29 -3.10
CA ALA A 55 5.69 0.17 -3.33
C ALA A 55 5.42 0.34 -4.83
N VAL A 56 4.55 -0.50 -5.35
CA VAL A 56 4.17 -0.58 -6.77
C VAL A 56 2.64 -0.76 -6.90
N GLY A 57 2.11 -0.97 -8.09
CA GLY A 57 0.71 -1.36 -8.24
C GLY A 57 0.43 -2.72 -7.59
N THR A 58 -0.80 -2.94 -7.11
CA THR A 58 -1.20 -4.17 -6.37
C THR A 58 -0.83 -5.45 -7.12
N GLY A 59 -1.11 -5.51 -8.44
CA GLY A 59 -0.77 -6.68 -9.25
C GLY A 59 0.73 -6.98 -9.28
N GLN A 60 1.55 -5.94 -9.40
CA GLN A 60 3.01 -6.07 -9.39
C GLN A 60 3.53 -6.46 -7.98
N ALA A 61 2.99 -5.88 -6.91
CA ALA A 61 3.35 -6.26 -5.54
C ALA A 61 3.10 -7.75 -5.27
N ILE A 62 1.96 -8.26 -5.71
CA ILE A 62 1.60 -9.68 -5.62
C ILE A 62 2.56 -10.54 -6.46
N THR A 63 2.90 -10.10 -7.67
CA THR A 63 3.86 -10.82 -8.54
C THR A 63 5.24 -10.88 -7.90
N ASN A 64 5.74 -9.77 -7.35
CA ASN A 64 7.00 -9.73 -6.63
C ASN A 64 7.00 -10.70 -5.43
N ALA A 65 5.92 -10.71 -4.64
CA ALA A 65 5.79 -11.64 -3.52
C ALA A 65 5.76 -13.12 -3.97
N ARG A 66 5.12 -13.43 -5.11
CA ARG A 66 5.17 -14.78 -5.73
C ARG A 66 6.58 -15.18 -6.13
N ASN A 67 7.38 -14.22 -6.58
CA ASN A 67 8.77 -14.41 -7.01
C ASN A 67 9.75 -14.41 -5.83
N CYS A 68 9.26 -14.39 -4.59
CA CYS A 68 10.09 -14.35 -3.38
C CYS A 68 10.95 -13.08 -3.24
N ASP A 69 10.47 -11.93 -3.76
CA ASP A 69 11.16 -10.64 -3.66
C ASP A 69 10.78 -9.86 -2.37
N GLY A 70 10.01 -10.49 -1.47
CA GLY A 70 9.64 -9.91 -0.18
C GLY A 70 8.99 -10.92 0.75
N GLY A 71 9.24 -10.78 2.06
CA GLY A 71 8.74 -11.66 3.11
C GLY A 71 7.34 -11.29 3.62
N ILE A 72 6.92 -10.05 3.39
CA ILE A 72 5.61 -9.52 3.77
C ILE A 72 4.98 -8.85 2.56
N LEU A 73 3.69 -9.10 2.34
CA LEU A 73 2.86 -8.45 1.32
C LEU A 73 1.75 -7.67 2.02
N ILE A 74 1.63 -6.36 1.75
CA ILE A 74 0.55 -5.51 2.27
C ILE A 74 -0.15 -4.85 1.10
N VAL A 75 -1.37 -5.27 0.84
CA VAL A 75 -2.19 -4.86 -0.32
C VAL A 75 -3.67 -4.74 0.05
N HIS A 76 -4.51 -4.30 -0.90
CA HIS A 76 -5.94 -4.05 -0.70
C HIS A 76 -6.76 -4.51 -1.92
N ASP A 77 -6.62 -5.78 -2.30
CA ASP A 77 -7.39 -6.43 -3.38
C ASP A 77 -7.80 -7.83 -2.91
N LYS A 78 -8.94 -7.91 -2.28
CA LYS A 78 -9.44 -9.13 -1.64
C LYS A 78 -9.50 -10.34 -2.58
N LYS A 79 -9.82 -10.12 -3.85
CA LYS A 79 -9.89 -11.19 -4.86
C LYS A 79 -8.51 -11.79 -5.10
N ARG A 80 -7.52 -10.95 -5.38
CA ARG A 80 -6.14 -11.38 -5.65
C ARG A 80 -5.45 -11.92 -4.40
N GLU A 81 -5.74 -11.36 -3.21
CA GLU A 81 -5.26 -11.87 -1.91
C GLU A 81 -5.78 -13.29 -1.66
N THR A 82 -7.07 -13.52 -1.89
CA THR A 82 -7.68 -14.85 -1.75
C THR A 82 -7.04 -15.86 -2.70
N GLU A 83 -6.77 -15.47 -3.95
CA GLU A 83 -6.08 -16.31 -4.93
C GLU A 83 -4.64 -16.60 -4.49
N PHE A 84 -3.91 -15.60 -3.97
CA PHE A 84 -2.56 -15.75 -3.46
C PHE A 84 -2.49 -16.77 -2.31
N MET A 85 -3.43 -16.68 -1.36
CA MET A 85 -3.54 -17.63 -0.25
C MET A 85 -3.94 -19.04 -0.72
N LYS A 86 -4.95 -19.16 -1.60
CA LYS A 86 -5.42 -20.44 -2.16
C LYS A 86 -4.31 -21.19 -2.89
N ASN A 87 -3.41 -20.49 -3.53
CA ASN A 87 -2.25 -21.05 -4.22
C ASN A 87 -1.03 -21.28 -3.30
N ASN A 88 -1.19 -21.18 -1.97
CA ASN A 88 -0.14 -21.40 -0.98
C ASN A 88 1.09 -20.48 -1.14
N TYR A 89 0.95 -19.29 -1.69
CA TYR A 89 2.03 -18.28 -1.72
C TYR A 89 2.13 -17.53 -0.39
N GLY A 90 1.05 -17.41 0.37
CA GLY A 90 1.02 -16.90 1.73
C GLY A 90 0.84 -18.00 2.76
N SER A 91 1.44 -17.86 3.93
CA SER A 91 1.27 -18.77 5.07
C SER A 91 0.17 -18.30 6.03
N VAL A 92 0.03 -17.01 6.23
CA VAL A 92 -0.98 -16.40 7.09
C VAL A 92 -1.37 -15.02 6.56
N ILE A 93 -2.65 -14.67 6.72
CA ILE A 93 -3.22 -13.38 6.34
C ILE A 93 -3.86 -12.72 7.56
N HIS A 94 -3.75 -11.40 7.68
CA HIS A 94 -4.36 -10.60 8.71
C HIS A 94 -4.91 -9.30 8.12
N ASN A 95 -6.10 -8.89 8.52
CA ASN A 95 -6.63 -7.56 8.19
C ASN A 95 -5.88 -6.54 9.05
N LEU A 96 -5.02 -5.74 8.41
CA LEU A 96 -4.15 -4.81 9.12
C LEU A 96 -4.90 -3.54 9.52
N MET A 97 -5.65 -2.99 8.57
CA MET A 97 -6.36 -1.71 8.69
C MET A 97 -7.35 -1.56 7.55
N PHE A 98 -8.17 -0.54 7.62
CA PHE A 98 -8.99 -0.08 6.49
C PHE A 98 -9.02 1.45 6.41
N ASN A 99 -9.31 1.95 5.21
CA ASN A 99 -9.76 3.31 4.97
C ASN A 99 -10.98 3.29 4.04
N ASP A 100 -11.34 4.40 3.45
CA ASP A 100 -12.41 4.47 2.46
C ASP A 100 -11.92 5.04 1.13
N TYR A 101 -12.59 4.63 0.08
CA TYR A 101 -12.57 5.34 -1.18
C TYR A 101 -13.55 6.51 -1.13
N ILE A 102 -13.26 7.52 -1.93
CA ILE A 102 -14.09 8.71 -2.13
C ILE A 102 -14.15 9.03 -3.61
N ILE A 103 -15.23 9.66 -4.05
CA ILE A 103 -15.33 10.24 -5.38
C ILE A 103 -15.07 11.74 -5.23
N ILE A 104 -14.10 12.24 -5.98
CA ILE A 104 -13.80 13.67 -6.06
C ILE A 104 -14.19 14.21 -7.43
N GLY A 105 -14.52 15.48 -7.46
CA GLY A 105 -14.88 16.19 -8.69
C GLY A 105 -14.97 17.70 -8.45
N PRO A 106 -15.31 18.49 -9.50
CA PRO A 106 -15.51 19.93 -9.38
C PRO A 106 -16.57 20.27 -8.33
N LYS A 107 -16.37 21.35 -7.58
CA LYS A 107 -17.33 21.80 -6.53
C LYS A 107 -18.75 22.06 -7.08
N GLU A 108 -18.84 22.50 -8.32
CA GLU A 108 -20.09 22.75 -9.01
C GLU A 108 -20.85 21.48 -9.41
N ASP A 109 -20.21 20.31 -9.24
CA ASP A 109 -20.77 19.00 -9.58
C ASP A 109 -21.51 18.96 -10.91
N LEU A 110 -20.76 19.09 -12.00
CA LEU A 110 -21.31 19.13 -13.36
C LEU A 110 -21.60 17.74 -13.95
N ALA A 111 -21.66 16.68 -13.13
CA ALA A 111 -21.85 15.30 -13.61
C ALA A 111 -23.13 15.11 -14.45
N GLN A 112 -24.15 15.92 -14.19
CA GLN A 112 -25.40 15.93 -14.99
C GLN A 112 -25.29 16.72 -16.30
N VAL A 113 -24.16 17.40 -16.53
CA VAL A 113 -23.95 18.19 -17.75
C VAL A 113 -23.23 17.33 -18.80
N SER A 114 -23.68 17.43 -20.04
CA SER A 114 -23.00 16.78 -21.17
C SER A 114 -21.53 17.18 -21.23
N GLY A 115 -20.62 16.18 -21.35
CA GLY A 115 -19.19 16.39 -21.44
C GLY A 115 -18.41 16.19 -20.13
N SER A 116 -19.08 15.81 -19.03
CA SER A 116 -18.39 15.40 -17.80
C SER A 116 -17.47 14.19 -18.04
N ARG A 117 -16.27 14.23 -17.49
CA ARG A 117 -15.24 13.21 -17.70
C ARG A 117 -14.98 12.47 -16.41
N PHE A 118 -14.82 11.17 -16.50
CA PHE A 118 -14.32 10.33 -15.41
C PHE A 118 -12.90 9.86 -15.74
N ILE A 119 -11.97 10.07 -14.83
CA ILE A 119 -10.57 9.68 -14.97
C ILE A 119 -10.33 8.39 -14.17
N SER A 120 -10.11 7.31 -14.89
CA SER A 120 -9.72 6.02 -14.32
C SER A 120 -8.21 5.91 -14.20
N ARG A 121 -7.76 5.21 -13.18
CA ARG A 121 -6.34 4.81 -13.09
C ARG A 121 -5.95 3.81 -14.17
N SER A 122 -6.80 2.85 -14.47
CA SER A 122 -6.59 1.79 -15.48
C SER A 122 -5.17 1.14 -15.43
N ASP A 123 -4.61 0.99 -14.21
CA ASP A 123 -3.24 0.52 -13.97
C ASP A 123 -3.17 -0.81 -13.20
N SER A 124 -4.27 -1.57 -13.19
CA SER A 124 -4.38 -2.83 -12.42
C SER A 124 -4.14 -2.68 -10.90
N SER A 125 -4.32 -1.49 -10.35
CA SER A 125 -4.23 -1.21 -8.90
C SER A 125 -5.48 -1.70 -8.15
N GLY A 126 -5.40 -1.70 -6.81
CA GLY A 126 -6.56 -1.95 -5.95
C GLY A 126 -7.65 -0.89 -6.14
N THR A 127 -7.28 0.39 -6.36
CA THR A 127 -8.23 1.47 -6.66
C THR A 127 -8.96 1.21 -7.97
N HIS A 128 -8.25 0.79 -9.02
CA HIS A 128 -8.89 0.44 -10.30
C HIS A 128 -9.81 -0.78 -10.16
N ALA A 129 -9.40 -1.79 -9.39
CA ALA A 129 -10.25 -2.95 -9.13
C ALA A 129 -11.54 -2.56 -8.37
N ALA A 130 -11.45 -1.66 -7.39
CA ALA A 130 -12.60 -1.12 -6.66
C ALA A 130 -13.51 -0.31 -7.59
N GLU A 131 -12.95 0.57 -8.41
CA GLU A 131 -13.65 1.35 -9.42
C GLU A 131 -14.47 0.44 -10.36
N MET A 132 -13.83 -0.56 -10.97
CA MET A 132 -14.50 -1.50 -11.88
C MET A 132 -15.59 -2.32 -11.18
N SER A 133 -15.41 -2.62 -9.88
CA SER A 133 -16.47 -3.28 -9.08
C SER A 133 -17.68 -2.38 -8.90
N ILE A 134 -17.50 -1.07 -8.71
CA ILE A 134 -18.60 -0.09 -8.60
C ILE A 134 -19.34 0.02 -9.93
N TRP A 135 -18.63 0.17 -11.04
CA TRP A 135 -19.22 0.23 -12.37
C TRP A 135 -20.01 -1.04 -12.68
N THR A 136 -19.47 -2.21 -12.40
CA THR A 136 -20.15 -3.49 -12.58
C THR A 136 -21.44 -3.57 -11.78
N LYS A 137 -21.43 -3.10 -10.51
CA LYS A 137 -22.65 -3.06 -9.67
C LYS A 137 -23.71 -2.11 -10.21
N SER A 138 -23.30 -1.04 -10.88
CA SER A 138 -24.23 -0.10 -11.54
C SER A 138 -24.78 -0.62 -12.87
N GLY A 139 -24.32 -1.77 -13.34
CA GLY A 139 -24.71 -2.34 -14.63
C GLY A 139 -24.06 -1.67 -15.84
N LEU A 140 -23.04 -0.84 -15.64
CA LEU A 140 -22.33 -0.10 -16.68
C LEU A 140 -20.94 -0.67 -16.92
N ASP A 141 -20.55 -0.85 -18.18
CA ASP A 141 -19.16 -1.06 -18.58
C ASP A 141 -18.57 0.24 -19.13
N PRO A 142 -17.77 0.97 -18.32
CA PRO A 142 -17.25 2.26 -18.73
C PRO A 142 -16.20 2.13 -19.84
N THR A 143 -15.56 0.95 -20.00
CA THR A 143 -14.53 0.74 -21.03
C THR A 143 -15.08 0.89 -22.44
N SER A 144 -16.38 0.66 -22.63
CA SER A 144 -17.09 0.92 -23.90
C SER A 144 -17.07 2.40 -24.30
N PHE A 145 -16.73 3.31 -23.38
CA PHE A 145 -16.67 4.76 -23.58
C PHE A 145 -15.24 5.31 -23.43
N SER A 146 -14.23 4.42 -23.51
CA SER A 146 -12.82 4.80 -23.46
C SER A 146 -12.48 5.86 -24.49
N GLY A 147 -11.76 6.90 -24.08
CA GLY A 147 -11.42 8.06 -24.93
C GLY A 147 -12.56 9.08 -25.14
N SER A 148 -13.78 8.79 -24.65
CA SER A 148 -14.92 9.72 -24.67
C SER A 148 -15.05 10.43 -23.31
N TRP A 149 -15.99 10.04 -22.48
CA TRP A 149 -16.13 10.54 -21.12
C TRP A 149 -15.32 9.73 -20.09
N TYR A 150 -14.97 8.47 -20.40
CA TYR A 150 -14.13 7.61 -19.57
C TYR A 150 -12.69 7.67 -20.08
N LEU A 151 -11.81 8.30 -19.29
CA LEU A 151 -10.42 8.54 -19.65
C LEU A 151 -9.49 7.67 -18.80
N GLU A 152 -8.79 6.76 -19.44
CA GLU A 152 -7.87 5.82 -18.82
C GLU A 152 -6.46 6.43 -18.74
N SER A 153 -6.02 6.78 -17.53
CA SER A 153 -4.72 7.44 -17.33
C SER A 153 -3.54 6.46 -17.45
N GLY A 154 -3.72 5.19 -17.14
CA GLY A 154 -2.65 4.19 -17.06
C GLY A 154 -1.59 4.53 -15.99
N GLN A 155 -1.92 5.41 -15.03
CA GLN A 155 -0.97 6.03 -14.11
C GLN A 155 -1.32 5.74 -12.64
N GLY A 156 -0.35 5.98 -11.73
CA GLY A 156 -0.60 5.96 -10.29
C GLY A 156 -1.55 7.08 -9.83
N MET A 157 -1.96 7.04 -8.55
CA MET A 157 -3.02 7.93 -8.04
C MET A 157 -2.68 9.42 -8.15
N GLY A 158 -1.46 9.83 -7.83
CA GLY A 158 -1.04 11.24 -7.90
C GLY A 158 -1.17 11.83 -9.32
N PRO A 159 -0.58 11.24 -10.36
CA PRO A 159 -0.79 11.66 -11.75
C PRO A 159 -2.26 11.64 -12.17
N SER A 160 -3.05 10.61 -11.79
CA SER A 160 -4.48 10.54 -12.12
C SER A 160 -5.27 11.68 -11.48
N LEU A 161 -4.96 12.05 -10.23
CA LEU A 161 -5.53 13.23 -9.57
C LEU A 161 -5.18 14.52 -10.29
N ASN A 162 -3.93 14.70 -10.76
CA ASN A 162 -3.54 15.87 -11.54
C ASN A 162 -4.31 15.96 -12.87
N ILE A 163 -4.53 14.84 -13.56
CA ILE A 163 -5.33 14.82 -14.78
C ILE A 163 -6.77 15.19 -14.45
N ALA A 164 -7.38 14.59 -13.42
CA ALA A 164 -8.75 14.89 -13.01
C ALA A 164 -8.92 16.38 -12.70
N THR A 165 -8.06 16.95 -11.86
CA THR A 165 -8.14 18.37 -11.48
C THR A 165 -7.90 19.32 -12.65
N SER A 166 -7.00 18.97 -13.58
CA SER A 166 -6.70 19.78 -14.77
C SER A 166 -7.83 19.77 -15.81
N LEU A 167 -8.57 18.66 -15.93
CA LEU A 167 -9.65 18.50 -16.89
C LEU A 167 -11.03 18.83 -16.32
N GLY A 168 -11.13 19.19 -15.04
CA GLY A 168 -12.43 19.35 -14.37
C GLY A 168 -13.21 18.04 -14.30
N GLY A 169 -12.52 16.91 -14.16
CA GLY A 169 -13.12 15.59 -14.22
C GLY A 169 -13.31 14.94 -12.85
N TYR A 170 -14.00 13.82 -12.83
CA TYR A 170 -14.28 13.00 -11.66
C TYR A 170 -13.28 11.85 -11.55
N THR A 171 -12.97 11.39 -10.36
CA THR A 171 -12.17 10.17 -10.17
C THR A 171 -12.43 9.53 -8.80
N LEU A 172 -12.23 8.22 -8.73
CA LEU A 172 -12.18 7.47 -7.48
C LEU A 172 -10.75 7.54 -6.92
N THR A 173 -10.64 7.83 -5.63
CA THR A 173 -9.36 7.83 -4.92
C THR A 173 -9.55 7.33 -3.50
N ASP A 174 -8.49 6.82 -2.86
CA ASP A 174 -8.53 6.62 -1.42
C ASP A 174 -8.38 7.97 -0.69
N ARG A 175 -9.02 8.08 0.49
CA ARG A 175 -9.02 9.33 1.29
C ARG A 175 -7.62 9.81 1.61
N SER A 176 -6.69 8.92 1.93
CA SER A 176 -5.33 9.31 2.33
C SER A 176 -4.57 9.98 1.18
N SER A 177 -4.72 9.46 -0.04
CA SER A 177 -4.17 10.08 -1.26
C SER A 177 -4.75 11.46 -1.50
N TRP A 178 -6.07 11.63 -1.38
CA TRP A 178 -6.72 12.93 -1.54
C TRP A 178 -6.28 13.94 -0.50
N LEU A 179 -6.19 13.56 0.77
CA LEU A 179 -5.78 14.47 1.84
C LEU A 179 -4.35 14.97 1.66
N ARG A 180 -3.46 14.13 1.13
CA ARG A 180 -2.07 14.52 0.82
C ARG A 180 -1.90 15.27 -0.49
N PHE A 181 -2.84 15.12 -1.40
CA PHE A 181 -2.76 15.78 -2.69
C PHE A 181 -2.89 17.30 -2.55
N GLN A 182 -1.93 18.05 -3.10
CA GLN A 182 -1.86 19.50 -2.93
C GLN A 182 -2.57 20.28 -4.02
N ASN A 183 -2.52 19.79 -5.27
CA ASN A 183 -3.03 20.50 -6.43
C ASN A 183 -4.54 20.26 -6.64
N LYS A 184 -5.35 20.58 -5.64
CA LYS A 184 -6.80 20.29 -5.64
C LYS A 184 -7.62 21.16 -6.60
N ALA A 185 -7.07 22.30 -7.02
CA ALA A 185 -7.78 23.27 -7.85
C ALA A 185 -9.20 23.54 -7.29
N ASN A 186 -10.24 23.45 -8.11
CA ASN A 186 -11.63 23.61 -7.69
C ASN A 186 -12.35 22.27 -7.39
N HIS A 187 -11.58 21.24 -6.93
CA HIS A 187 -12.14 19.92 -6.61
C HIS A 187 -12.38 19.74 -5.13
N THR A 188 -13.40 18.94 -4.83
CA THR A 188 -13.79 18.53 -3.48
C THR A 188 -14.25 17.08 -3.46
N ILE A 189 -14.48 16.56 -2.26
CA ILE A 189 -15.15 15.27 -2.07
C ILE A 189 -16.63 15.50 -2.39
N LEU A 190 -17.15 14.73 -3.36
CA LEU A 190 -18.54 14.77 -3.76
C LEU A 190 -19.35 13.59 -3.22
N TYR A 191 -18.69 12.43 -3.08
CA TYR A 191 -19.32 11.26 -2.50
C TYR A 191 -18.37 10.51 -1.61
N GLU A 192 -18.86 10.14 -0.44
CA GLU A 192 -18.19 9.31 0.55
C GLU A 192 -19.23 8.44 1.27
N ASN A 193 -18.91 7.17 1.46
CA ASN A 193 -19.70 6.23 2.23
C ASN A 193 -18.79 5.11 2.73
N ALA A 194 -18.44 5.17 4.01
CA ALA A 194 -17.47 4.26 4.60
C ALA A 194 -17.89 2.77 4.58
N GLN A 195 -19.18 2.46 4.46
CA GLN A 195 -19.66 1.08 4.34
C GLN A 195 -19.57 0.56 2.90
N GLU A 196 -19.98 1.36 1.92
CA GLU A 196 -20.00 0.98 0.52
C GLU A 196 -18.63 1.07 -0.16
N LEU A 197 -17.84 2.05 0.27
CA LEU A 197 -16.53 2.38 -0.31
C LEU A 197 -15.37 1.97 0.61
N ARG A 198 -15.60 0.96 1.45
CA ARG A 198 -14.57 0.45 2.36
C ARG A 198 -13.40 -0.15 1.58
N ASN A 199 -12.19 0.17 2.02
CA ASN A 199 -10.94 -0.26 1.43
C ASN A 199 -10.09 -0.98 2.48
N ASP A 200 -10.18 -2.30 2.53
CA ASP A 200 -9.48 -3.15 3.49
C ASP A 200 -8.05 -3.45 3.01
N TYR A 201 -7.10 -3.29 3.91
CA TYR A 201 -5.70 -3.64 3.70
C TYR A 201 -5.36 -4.92 4.44
N SER A 202 -4.97 -5.93 3.69
CA SER A 202 -4.47 -7.18 4.25
C SER A 202 -2.96 -7.21 4.30
N MET A 203 -2.44 -7.81 5.35
CA MET A 203 -1.04 -8.16 5.51
C MET A 203 -0.88 -9.68 5.44
N ILE A 204 -0.01 -10.14 4.53
CA ILE A 204 0.25 -11.56 4.30
C ILE A 204 1.72 -11.85 4.56
N LEU A 205 2.00 -12.86 5.38
CA LEU A 205 3.33 -13.42 5.52
C LEU A 205 3.57 -14.41 4.39
N VAL A 206 4.60 -14.17 3.57
CA VAL A 206 4.93 -15.03 2.43
C VAL A 206 5.34 -16.42 2.92
N ASN A 207 4.95 -17.45 2.19
CA ASN A 207 5.16 -18.83 2.58
C ASN A 207 6.64 -19.24 2.46
N HIS A 208 7.28 -19.49 3.59
CA HIS A 208 8.69 -19.90 3.67
C HIS A 208 9.01 -21.19 2.90
N ALA A 209 8.09 -22.14 2.87
CA ALA A 209 8.30 -23.39 2.12
C ALA A 209 8.50 -23.15 0.61
N ARG A 210 8.00 -22.04 0.08
CA ARG A 210 8.21 -21.62 -1.31
C ARG A 210 9.39 -20.67 -1.47
N CYS A 211 9.68 -19.87 -0.46
CA CYS A 211 10.64 -18.77 -0.52
C CYS A 211 11.74 -18.92 0.54
N GLN A 212 12.55 -19.99 0.38
CA GLN A 212 13.59 -20.35 1.35
C GLN A 212 14.78 -19.37 1.39
N ASN A 213 14.92 -18.52 0.36
CA ASN A 213 15.94 -17.47 0.29
C ASN A 213 15.65 -16.23 1.15
N LEU A 214 14.44 -16.13 1.71
CA LEU A 214 14.05 -15.00 2.54
C LEU A 214 14.41 -15.22 4.01
N ASN A 215 14.76 -14.14 4.71
CA ASN A 215 14.90 -14.19 6.17
C ASN A 215 13.51 -14.28 6.82
N TYR A 216 13.02 -15.50 6.93
CA TYR A 216 11.67 -15.78 7.43
C TYR A 216 11.46 -15.35 8.87
N GLU A 217 12.45 -15.58 9.75
CA GLU A 217 12.32 -15.23 11.17
C GLU A 217 12.24 -13.72 11.38
N ALA A 218 13.03 -12.95 10.64
CA ALA A 218 12.94 -11.50 10.67
C ALA A 218 11.60 -10.99 10.09
N ALA A 219 11.14 -11.56 8.98
CA ALA A 219 9.84 -11.22 8.39
C ALA A 219 8.69 -11.57 9.34
N LYS A 220 8.73 -12.74 9.97
CA LYS A 220 7.74 -13.18 10.96
C LYS A 220 7.73 -12.30 12.21
N SER A 221 8.91 -11.89 12.68
CA SER A 221 9.05 -10.96 13.81
C SER A 221 8.37 -9.62 13.50
N LEU A 222 8.67 -9.03 12.34
CA LEU A 222 8.04 -7.78 11.89
C LEU A 222 6.54 -7.95 11.67
N TYR A 223 6.10 -9.06 11.04
CA TYR A 223 4.68 -9.38 10.84
C TYR A 223 3.92 -9.44 12.19
N ASN A 224 4.49 -10.14 13.19
CA ASN A 224 3.85 -10.27 14.51
C ASN A 224 3.76 -8.92 15.23
N TRP A 225 4.76 -8.07 15.11
CA TRP A 225 4.70 -6.72 15.64
C TRP A 225 3.63 -5.89 14.92
N LEU A 226 3.59 -5.90 13.60
CA LEU A 226 2.57 -5.18 12.80
C LEU A 226 1.14 -5.60 13.17
N LYS A 227 0.94 -6.84 13.64
CA LYS A 227 -0.35 -7.36 14.10
C LYS A 227 -0.68 -6.99 15.55
N SER A 228 0.20 -6.36 16.29
CA SER A 228 0.04 -6.10 17.72
C SER A 228 -0.99 -5.01 18.01
N ALA A 229 -1.57 -5.04 19.22
CA ALA A 229 -2.44 -3.98 19.72
C ALA A 229 -1.73 -2.62 19.79
N GLU A 230 -0.42 -2.60 20.04
CA GLU A 230 0.39 -1.37 19.99
C GLU A 230 0.32 -0.72 18.60
N VAL A 231 0.54 -1.50 17.54
CA VAL A 231 0.48 -1.02 16.15
C VAL A 231 -0.93 -0.60 15.76
N ALA A 232 -1.97 -1.31 16.22
CA ALA A 232 -3.35 -0.91 16.03
C ALA A 232 -3.59 0.51 16.58
N GLN A 233 -3.11 0.81 17.80
CA GLN A 233 -3.22 2.14 18.40
C GLN A 233 -2.38 3.19 17.63
N LEU A 234 -1.20 2.85 17.12
CA LEU A 234 -0.41 3.75 16.29
C LEU A 234 -1.12 4.06 14.97
N ILE A 235 -1.74 3.08 14.33
CA ILE A 235 -2.52 3.28 13.09
C ILE A 235 -3.72 4.21 13.34
N ILE A 236 -4.48 3.98 14.40
CA ILE A 236 -5.65 4.81 14.77
C ILE A 236 -5.24 6.27 15.05
N ARG A 237 -4.07 6.49 15.64
CA ARG A 237 -3.55 7.84 15.95
C ARG A 237 -2.89 8.54 14.77
N TYR A 238 -2.74 7.82 13.66
CA TYR A 238 -2.10 8.41 12.48
C TYR A 238 -3.05 9.36 11.77
N GLU A 239 -2.64 10.61 11.61
CA GLU A 239 -3.43 11.67 11.00
C GLU A 239 -2.74 12.27 9.77
N ILE A 240 -3.55 12.69 8.81
CA ILE A 240 -3.14 13.54 7.69
C ILE A 240 -3.97 14.82 7.75
N ASN A 241 -3.32 15.99 7.93
CA ASN A 241 -3.99 17.27 8.05
C ASN A 241 -5.09 17.27 9.14
N ASN A 242 -4.79 16.72 10.30
CA ASN A 242 -5.70 16.57 11.47
C ASN A 242 -6.94 15.68 11.18
N ASN A 243 -6.83 14.76 10.22
CA ASN A 243 -7.88 13.78 9.94
C ASN A 243 -7.34 12.36 10.15
N ASN A 244 -8.07 11.55 10.89
CA ASN A 244 -7.82 10.12 10.94
C ASN A 244 -8.12 9.53 9.56
N VAL A 245 -7.22 8.70 9.07
CA VAL A 245 -7.30 8.16 7.70
C VAL A 245 -7.30 6.65 7.63
N PHE A 246 -6.86 6.00 8.71
CA PHE A 246 -6.86 4.55 8.83
C PHE A 246 -7.54 4.13 10.12
N TYR A 247 -8.25 3.02 10.06
CA TYR A 247 -9.01 2.43 11.14
C TYR A 247 -8.62 0.97 11.28
N VAL A 248 -8.82 0.41 12.47
CA VAL A 248 -8.58 -1.01 12.81
C VAL A 248 -9.86 -1.59 13.42
N GLU A 249 -10.14 -2.86 13.17
CA GLU A 249 -11.25 -3.62 13.78
C GLU A 249 -10.92 -4.07 15.19
#